data_05e9039c00baaf4f3c40c44f5d080b78
#
_entry.id   05e9039c00baaf4f3c40c44f5d080b78
#
_cell.length_a   1.000
_cell.length_b   1.000
_cell.length_c   1.000
_cell.angle_alpha   90.00
_cell.angle_beta   90.00
_cell.angle_gamma   90.00
#
_symmetry.space_group_name_H-M   'P 1'
#
loop_
_entity.id
_entity.type
_entity.pdbx_description
1 polymer ?
#
loop_
_entity_poly.entity_id
_entity_poly.type
_entity_poly.pdbx_seq_one_letter_code
_entity_poly.pdbx_strand_id
1 'polypeptide(L)'
;MNFKSLLLSILLIVPFGLNAQTIENGVLTNCTGLSGEYTIPDGVKEIGEGAFFYSGVTKVHVPASVEVIGKSAFYMAYSLQSVDFAAGSKLKTVRDLAFSECTQLQQIELPASVDSLGANAFTFCDGLRKVTLPASLKRLCYGTFSSCVALTRIVVPPACKVIDEFAFGNCTGLSYADVQGADTISTKAFYHCSVLSTLKLPETLKAIGDSAFMRCEALATITLPASLERAGDKMFLRCPYFEGFTVAQGNAHFVAENGVLYSKDKTVLYECPQLYTADVFTVPATVKTIRPKAFFECNAVKGISLPATIEGIGLGALSNNGIAAFDFAGNDMYPVHDGMIYARLKSLDGLALLAAPCQSPKTDVVLLPGTVYIADYALAYSKNLNNVTMPENLKYVGPYAFYNDQALQNVTCYAVEAPQLLDNAFGDVPFNKVYLHIKPGSYNSYQAAGWLFLMGDDITGDYPYVDPATGLNAIAATGDAIAVSRRGDCLVVTAAQPIATVAVYDIAGRLVGAASAHGQNSATVQAVDNAGVRVMRVVFTSGKRATVKF
;
A
#
# COMPACT_ATOMS: atom_id res chain seq x y z
N MET A 1 -7.90 -10.98 1.46
CA MET A 1 -9.18 -11.72 1.45
C MET A 1 -10.10 -11.02 0.48
N ASN A 2 -10.47 -11.69 -0.63
CA ASN A 2 -11.22 -11.09 -1.73
C ASN A 2 -12.68 -10.81 -1.32
N PHE A 3 -13.08 -9.56 -1.31
CA PHE A 3 -14.44 -9.09 -1.01
C PHE A 3 -15.50 -9.54 -2.04
N LYS A 4 -15.10 -10.09 -3.19
CA LYS A 4 -16.03 -10.53 -4.25
C LYS A 4 -16.64 -11.93 -4.06
N SER A 5 -16.15 -12.73 -3.13
CA SER A 5 -16.65 -14.10 -2.96
C SER A 5 -17.85 -14.24 -2.00
N LEU A 6 -18.30 -13.16 -1.36
CA LEU A 6 -19.45 -13.18 -0.44
C LEU A 6 -20.78 -12.74 -1.09
N LEU A 7 -20.74 -12.32 -2.34
CA LEU A 7 -21.91 -11.73 -3.03
C LEU A 7 -22.72 -12.71 -3.89
N LEU A 8 -22.33 -14.00 -3.97
CA LEU A 8 -22.98 -14.94 -4.93
C LEU A 8 -24.02 -15.89 -4.32
N SER A 9 -24.38 -15.75 -3.05
CA SER A 9 -25.32 -16.70 -2.43
C SER A 9 -26.69 -16.15 -2.07
N ILE A 10 -27.06 -14.93 -2.43
CA ILE A 10 -28.42 -14.42 -2.20
C ILE A 10 -28.96 -13.78 -3.48
N LEU A 11 -29.17 -14.58 -4.51
CA LEU A 11 -30.11 -14.26 -5.58
C LEU A 11 -31.38 -15.09 -5.36
N LEU A 12 -32.14 -14.78 -4.34
CA LEU A 12 -33.53 -15.21 -4.20
C LEU A 12 -34.38 -14.28 -5.03
N ILE A 13 -34.94 -14.81 -6.12
CA ILE A 13 -35.99 -14.20 -6.92
C ILE A 13 -37.19 -13.99 -6.00
N VAL A 14 -37.37 -12.76 -5.53
CA VAL A 14 -38.61 -12.34 -4.86
C VAL A 14 -39.51 -11.75 -5.92
N PRO A 15 -40.79 -12.19 -6.07
CA PRO A 15 -41.70 -11.63 -7.06
C PRO A 15 -42.02 -10.18 -6.71
N PHE A 16 -42.06 -9.32 -7.72
CA PHE A 16 -42.54 -7.94 -7.63
C PHE A 16 -43.93 -7.89 -7.00
N GLY A 17 -44.01 -7.50 -5.73
CA GLY A 17 -45.26 -7.36 -5.02
C GLY A 17 -45.09 -6.65 -3.70
N LEU A 18 -45.52 -5.35 -3.65
CA LEU A 18 -45.76 -4.53 -2.48
C LEU A 18 -44.59 -4.24 -1.55
N ASN A 19 -44.18 -2.97 -1.54
CA ASN A 19 -43.22 -2.31 -0.66
C ASN A 19 -43.63 -2.47 0.82
N ALA A 20 -43.37 -3.59 1.43
CA ALA A 20 -43.67 -3.81 2.84
C ALA A 20 -42.37 -3.64 3.64
N GLN A 21 -42.24 -2.49 4.30
CA GLN A 21 -41.30 -2.39 5.43
C GLN A 21 -41.63 -3.50 6.43
N THR A 22 -40.61 -4.13 6.99
CA THR A 22 -40.80 -5.15 8.02
C THR A 22 -40.21 -4.63 9.33
N ILE A 23 -41.04 -4.64 10.40
CA ILE A 23 -40.59 -4.30 11.75
C ILE A 23 -40.86 -5.50 12.62
N GLU A 24 -39.81 -6.07 13.19
CA GLU A 24 -39.88 -7.24 14.06
C GLU A 24 -39.21 -6.91 15.41
N ASN A 25 -39.93 -7.05 16.50
CA ASN A 25 -39.42 -6.77 17.85
C ASN A 25 -38.75 -5.40 18.02
N GLY A 26 -39.28 -4.39 17.35
CA GLY A 26 -38.72 -3.01 17.36
C GLY A 26 -37.49 -2.82 16.45
N VAL A 27 -37.14 -3.82 15.63
CA VAL A 27 -36.09 -3.73 14.62
C VAL A 27 -36.71 -3.56 13.24
N LEU A 28 -36.29 -2.51 12.52
CA LEU A 28 -36.66 -2.30 11.12
C LEU A 28 -35.73 -3.12 10.25
N THR A 29 -36.25 -4.15 9.55
CA THR A 29 -35.39 -5.17 8.89
C THR A 29 -35.39 -5.09 7.37
N ASN A 30 -36.39 -4.49 6.73
CA ASN A 30 -36.43 -4.42 5.26
C ASN A 30 -37.09 -3.15 4.75
N CYS A 31 -36.33 -2.36 3.99
CA CYS A 31 -36.74 -1.14 3.28
C CYS A 31 -36.08 -1.05 1.90
N THR A 32 -35.58 -2.16 1.34
CA THR A 32 -34.79 -2.17 0.11
C THR A 32 -35.56 -1.70 -1.13
N GLY A 33 -36.88 -1.88 -1.15
CA GLY A 33 -37.74 -1.42 -2.25
C GLY A 33 -38.24 0.04 -2.11
N LEU A 34 -37.87 0.74 -1.04
CA LEU A 34 -38.33 2.11 -0.82
C LEU A 34 -37.54 3.13 -1.65
N SER A 35 -38.22 4.21 -2.00
CA SER A 35 -37.62 5.36 -2.72
C SER A 35 -38.21 6.68 -2.22
N GLY A 36 -37.47 7.78 -2.47
CA GLY A 36 -37.87 9.11 -2.05
C GLY A 36 -37.68 9.35 -0.55
N GLU A 37 -38.51 10.22 0.04
CA GLU A 37 -38.45 10.56 1.47
C GLU A 37 -39.15 9.49 2.30
N TYR A 38 -38.55 9.08 3.41
CA TYR A 38 -39.09 8.05 4.28
C TYR A 38 -38.98 8.42 5.76
N THR A 39 -40.07 8.28 6.49
CA THR A 39 -40.11 8.46 7.95
C THR A 39 -40.18 7.12 8.65
N ILE A 40 -39.15 6.80 9.46
CA ILE A 40 -39.15 5.60 10.29
C ILE A 40 -40.21 5.75 11.38
N PRO A 41 -41.08 4.73 11.58
CA PRO A 41 -42.14 4.80 12.61
C PRO A 41 -41.59 4.95 14.04
N ASP A 42 -42.34 5.71 14.85
CA ASP A 42 -42.04 5.79 16.28
C ASP A 42 -42.06 4.41 16.95
N GLY A 43 -41.17 4.23 17.96
CA GLY A 43 -41.06 2.97 18.67
C GLY A 43 -40.02 2.01 18.09
N VAL A 44 -39.53 2.22 16.86
CA VAL A 44 -38.38 1.50 16.31
C VAL A 44 -37.16 1.79 17.18
N LYS A 45 -36.46 0.74 17.62
CA LYS A 45 -35.27 0.79 18.46
C LYS A 45 -33.98 0.61 17.68
N GLU A 46 -34.03 -0.19 16.62
CA GLU A 46 -32.89 -0.48 15.76
C GLU A 46 -33.28 -0.42 14.29
N ILE A 47 -32.47 0.23 13.49
CA ILE A 47 -32.44 0.05 12.05
C ILE A 47 -31.54 -1.15 11.80
N GLY A 48 -32.14 -2.26 11.37
CA GLY A 48 -31.47 -3.54 11.28
C GLY A 48 -30.37 -3.62 10.21
N GLU A 49 -29.65 -4.74 10.21
CA GLU A 49 -28.62 -5.01 9.21
C GLU A 49 -29.20 -4.97 7.80
N GLY A 50 -28.59 -4.16 6.91
CA GLY A 50 -28.99 -4.03 5.52
C GLY A 50 -30.39 -3.48 5.29
N ALA A 51 -31.07 -2.90 6.29
CA ALA A 51 -32.49 -2.50 6.17
C ALA A 51 -32.79 -1.63 4.94
N PHE A 52 -31.90 -0.70 4.59
CA PHE A 52 -31.99 0.16 3.40
C PHE A 52 -30.91 -0.17 2.35
N PHE A 53 -30.41 -1.40 2.34
CA PHE A 53 -29.41 -1.82 1.37
C PHE A 53 -29.90 -1.56 -0.06
N TYR A 54 -29.09 -0.80 -0.84
CA TYR A 54 -29.38 -0.46 -2.23
C TYR A 54 -30.77 0.18 -2.46
N SER A 55 -31.35 0.81 -1.44
CA SER A 55 -32.66 1.46 -1.55
C SER A 55 -32.57 2.78 -2.32
N GLY A 56 -33.71 3.18 -2.93
CA GLY A 56 -33.85 4.45 -3.63
C GLY A 56 -34.26 5.63 -2.73
N VAL A 57 -34.15 5.49 -1.39
CA VAL A 57 -34.49 6.59 -0.48
C VAL A 57 -33.56 7.77 -0.66
N THR A 58 -34.14 8.96 -0.69
CA THR A 58 -33.39 10.22 -0.84
C THR A 58 -33.21 10.94 0.50
N LYS A 59 -34.16 10.77 1.42
CA LYS A 59 -34.13 11.35 2.74
C LYS A 59 -34.78 10.42 3.76
N VAL A 60 -34.17 10.28 4.94
CA VAL A 60 -34.69 9.43 6.01
C VAL A 60 -34.82 10.26 7.29
N HIS A 61 -36.02 10.21 7.90
CA HIS A 61 -36.31 10.79 9.22
C HIS A 61 -36.23 9.68 10.28
N VAL A 62 -35.29 9.84 11.20
CA VAL A 62 -35.02 8.87 12.27
C VAL A 62 -35.64 9.36 13.57
N PRO A 63 -36.63 8.62 14.15
CA PRO A 63 -37.30 9.04 15.38
C PRO A 63 -36.36 8.95 16.59
N ALA A 64 -36.72 9.65 17.67
CA ALA A 64 -35.92 9.68 18.88
C ALA A 64 -35.80 8.31 19.58
N SER A 65 -36.65 7.34 19.24
CA SER A 65 -36.64 5.99 19.82
C SER A 65 -35.50 5.10 19.33
N VAL A 66 -34.88 5.41 18.18
CA VAL A 66 -33.79 4.60 17.60
C VAL A 66 -32.52 4.74 18.44
N GLU A 67 -31.96 3.61 18.85
CA GLU A 67 -30.76 3.52 19.67
C GLU A 67 -29.55 3.00 18.87
N VAL A 68 -29.82 2.23 17.80
CA VAL A 68 -28.78 1.59 16.97
C VAL A 68 -29.11 1.71 15.50
N ILE A 69 -28.12 2.11 14.70
CA ILE A 69 -28.08 1.91 13.25
C ILE A 69 -27.18 0.70 12.98
N GLY A 70 -27.78 -0.36 12.45
CA GLY A 70 -27.17 -1.67 12.26
C GLY A 70 -26.06 -1.69 11.21
N LYS A 71 -25.38 -2.82 11.14
CA LYS A 71 -24.32 -3.04 10.15
C LYS A 71 -24.89 -2.93 8.74
N SER A 72 -24.19 -2.21 7.87
CA SER A 72 -24.60 -2.02 6.46
C SER A 72 -26.02 -1.47 6.28
N ALA A 73 -26.63 -0.85 7.29
CA ALA A 73 -28.05 -0.46 7.29
C ALA A 73 -28.45 0.35 6.05
N PHE A 74 -27.60 1.27 5.60
CA PHE A 74 -27.77 2.08 4.38
C PHE A 74 -26.67 1.80 3.33
N TYR A 75 -26.05 0.63 3.37
CA TYR A 75 -24.98 0.31 2.44
C TYR A 75 -25.47 0.38 0.99
N MET A 76 -24.70 1.11 0.14
CA MET A 76 -25.06 1.37 -1.27
C MET A 76 -26.42 2.07 -1.47
N ALA A 77 -26.94 2.81 -0.48
CA ALA A 77 -28.10 3.67 -0.68
C ALA A 77 -27.65 4.92 -1.48
N TYR A 78 -27.34 4.72 -2.77
CA TYR A 78 -26.73 5.73 -3.65
C TYR A 78 -27.57 7.00 -3.82
N SER A 79 -28.88 6.94 -3.58
CA SER A 79 -29.79 8.09 -3.69
C SER A 79 -29.91 8.91 -2.41
N LEU A 80 -29.38 8.40 -1.27
CA LEU A 80 -29.55 9.03 0.04
C LEU A 80 -28.77 10.35 0.12
N GLN A 81 -29.50 11.47 0.28
CA GLN A 81 -28.94 12.82 0.32
C GLN A 81 -28.82 13.36 1.75
N SER A 82 -29.75 12.97 2.64
CA SER A 82 -29.76 13.41 4.04
C SER A 82 -30.43 12.44 4.98
N VAL A 83 -30.00 12.49 6.24
CA VAL A 83 -30.63 11.79 7.37
C VAL A 83 -30.88 12.80 8.47
N ASP A 84 -32.15 12.94 8.87
CA ASP A 84 -32.57 13.84 9.93
C ASP A 84 -32.84 13.02 11.20
N PHE A 85 -32.25 13.39 12.30
CA PHE A 85 -32.49 12.79 13.61
C PHE A 85 -33.41 13.67 14.43
N ALA A 86 -34.46 13.08 15.01
CA ALA A 86 -35.41 13.82 15.85
C ALA A 86 -34.72 14.40 17.11
N ALA A 87 -35.22 15.51 17.59
CA ALA A 87 -34.76 16.09 18.85
C ALA A 87 -34.89 15.08 20.01
N GLY A 88 -33.89 15.04 20.89
CA GLY A 88 -33.83 14.04 21.97
C GLY A 88 -33.52 12.65 21.50
N SER A 89 -32.90 12.46 20.34
CA SER A 89 -32.45 11.19 19.80
C SER A 89 -31.67 10.37 20.84
N LYS A 90 -31.97 9.07 20.93
CA LYS A 90 -31.32 8.09 21.81
C LYS A 90 -30.24 7.28 21.09
N LEU A 91 -29.93 7.62 19.84
CA LEU A 91 -28.95 6.91 19.03
C LEU A 91 -27.58 6.90 19.72
N LYS A 92 -27.06 5.72 20.01
CA LYS A 92 -25.75 5.51 20.64
C LYS A 92 -24.72 4.98 19.68
N THR A 93 -25.15 4.06 18.80
CA THR A 93 -24.23 3.28 17.98
C THR A 93 -24.62 3.33 16.51
N VAL A 94 -23.64 3.65 15.68
CA VAL A 94 -23.67 3.44 14.23
C VAL A 94 -22.66 2.32 13.94
N ARG A 95 -23.14 1.17 13.46
CA ARG A 95 -22.30 -0.02 13.27
C ARG A 95 -21.50 0.04 11.96
N ASP A 96 -20.69 -1.00 11.74
CA ASP A 96 -19.79 -1.10 10.59
C ASP A 96 -20.53 -0.96 9.26
N LEU A 97 -19.93 -0.25 8.30
CA LEU A 97 -20.45 -0.04 6.95
C LEU A 97 -21.85 0.61 6.90
N ALA A 98 -22.36 1.16 7.99
CA ALA A 98 -23.77 1.59 8.10
C ALA A 98 -24.21 2.54 6.99
N PHE A 99 -23.36 3.47 6.56
CA PHE A 99 -23.58 4.42 5.46
C PHE A 99 -22.54 4.28 4.35
N SER A 100 -21.84 3.14 4.28
CA SER A 100 -20.84 2.95 3.25
C SER A 100 -21.45 3.06 1.86
N GLU A 101 -20.74 3.77 0.96
CA GLU A 101 -21.18 4.03 -0.42
C GLU A 101 -22.50 4.82 -0.56
N CYS A 102 -22.88 5.62 0.43
CA CYS A 102 -23.95 6.61 0.28
C CYS A 102 -23.41 7.83 -0.50
N THR A 103 -23.19 7.67 -1.81
CA THR A 103 -22.43 8.63 -2.64
C THR A 103 -23.12 10.00 -2.79
N GLN A 104 -24.44 10.11 -2.56
CA GLN A 104 -25.17 11.37 -2.62
C GLN A 104 -25.38 12.02 -1.25
N LEU A 105 -24.94 11.39 -0.14
CA LEU A 105 -25.06 11.96 1.20
C LEU A 105 -24.16 13.20 1.31
N GLN A 106 -24.78 14.38 1.46
CA GLN A 106 -24.07 15.67 1.42
C GLN A 106 -23.58 16.12 2.78
N GLN A 107 -24.36 15.85 3.82
CA GLN A 107 -24.04 16.20 5.19
C GLN A 107 -24.70 15.26 6.18
N ILE A 108 -24.08 15.12 7.34
CA ILE A 108 -24.68 14.42 8.47
C ILE A 108 -24.31 15.11 9.77
N GLU A 109 -25.29 15.32 10.64
CA GLU A 109 -25.13 15.80 12.00
C GLU A 109 -25.50 14.68 12.96
N LEU A 110 -24.50 14.02 13.53
CA LEU A 110 -24.73 12.91 14.44
C LEU A 110 -25.22 13.43 15.80
N PRO A 111 -26.30 12.80 16.37
CA PRO A 111 -26.81 13.19 17.68
C PRO A 111 -25.75 13.16 18.78
N ALA A 112 -25.88 14.07 19.76
CA ALA A 112 -24.95 14.16 20.89
C ALA A 112 -24.87 12.88 21.74
N SER A 113 -25.87 12.00 21.62
CA SER A 113 -25.94 10.68 22.29
C SER A 113 -25.01 9.61 21.67
N VAL A 114 -24.54 9.82 20.42
CA VAL A 114 -23.68 8.85 19.71
C VAL A 114 -22.29 8.84 20.33
N ASP A 115 -21.84 7.68 20.77
CA ASP A 115 -20.49 7.48 21.33
C ASP A 115 -19.64 6.43 20.57
N SER A 116 -20.24 5.75 19.59
CA SER A 116 -19.60 4.70 18.80
C SER A 116 -19.94 4.77 17.32
N LEU A 117 -18.88 4.83 16.51
CA LEU A 117 -18.93 4.67 15.05
C LEU A 117 -18.12 3.43 14.66
N GLY A 118 -18.73 2.55 13.89
CA GLY A 118 -18.11 1.32 13.41
C GLY A 118 -17.07 1.54 12.31
N ALA A 119 -16.35 0.47 11.99
CA ALA A 119 -15.38 0.49 10.90
C ALA A 119 -16.08 0.76 9.56
N ASN A 120 -15.45 1.60 8.72
CA ASN A 120 -15.95 1.97 7.40
C ASN A 120 -17.39 2.54 7.40
N ALA A 121 -17.86 3.11 8.53
CA ALA A 121 -19.25 3.54 8.67
C ALA A 121 -19.71 4.51 7.58
N PHE A 122 -18.82 5.37 7.06
CA PHE A 122 -19.07 6.35 6.01
C PHE A 122 -18.08 6.24 4.84
N THR A 123 -17.45 5.09 4.65
CA THR A 123 -16.49 4.93 3.55
C THR A 123 -17.17 5.10 2.19
N PHE A 124 -16.48 5.74 1.22
CA PHE A 124 -16.99 6.05 -0.12
C PHE A 124 -18.28 6.91 -0.12
N CYS A 125 -18.49 7.76 0.88
CA CYS A 125 -19.50 8.81 0.83
C CYS A 125 -18.96 9.99 0.03
N ASP A 126 -18.86 9.85 -1.30
CA ASP A 126 -18.17 10.79 -2.18
C ASP A 126 -18.77 12.20 -2.14
N GLY A 127 -20.09 12.31 -1.90
CA GLY A 127 -20.82 13.57 -1.79
C GLY A 127 -20.71 14.27 -0.42
N LEU A 128 -20.13 13.60 0.59
CA LEU A 128 -20.16 14.06 1.98
C LEU A 128 -19.21 15.25 2.20
N ARG A 129 -19.79 16.46 2.31
CA ARG A 129 -19.07 17.72 2.44
C ARG A 129 -18.88 18.16 3.89
N LYS A 130 -19.82 17.79 4.76
CA LYS A 130 -19.87 18.21 6.16
C LYS A 130 -20.29 17.07 7.07
N VAL A 131 -19.51 16.89 8.12
CA VAL A 131 -19.81 15.97 9.22
C VAL A 131 -19.70 16.74 10.54
N THR A 132 -20.73 16.64 11.39
CA THR A 132 -20.66 17.09 12.78
C THR A 132 -20.54 15.87 13.67
N LEU A 133 -19.38 15.70 14.31
CA LEU A 133 -19.11 14.61 15.24
C LEU A 133 -19.58 14.99 16.65
N PRO A 134 -20.23 14.07 17.38
CA PRO A 134 -20.67 14.33 18.75
C PRO A 134 -19.49 14.41 19.72
N ALA A 135 -19.62 15.26 20.74
CA ALA A 135 -18.60 15.45 21.76
C ALA A 135 -18.31 14.17 22.58
N SER A 136 -19.24 13.22 22.60
CA SER A 136 -19.15 11.92 23.29
C SER A 136 -18.34 10.88 22.57
N LEU A 137 -18.03 11.08 21.27
CA LEU A 137 -17.33 10.09 20.43
C LEU A 137 -15.94 9.79 20.96
N LYS A 138 -15.66 8.51 21.25
CA LYS A 138 -14.42 8.07 21.90
C LYS A 138 -13.33 7.64 20.92
N ARG A 139 -13.70 7.20 19.72
CA ARG A 139 -12.80 6.64 18.72
C ARG A 139 -13.35 6.85 17.31
N LEU A 140 -12.47 7.09 16.37
CA LEU A 140 -12.71 6.90 14.94
C LEU A 140 -12.07 5.57 14.55
N CYS A 141 -12.90 4.61 14.16
CA CYS A 141 -12.47 3.27 13.79
C CYS A 141 -11.82 3.23 12.41
N TYR A 142 -11.29 2.05 12.04
CA TYR A 142 -10.71 1.80 10.73
C TYR A 142 -11.61 2.31 9.61
N GLY A 143 -11.06 3.16 8.74
CA GLY A 143 -11.71 3.63 7.52
C GLY A 143 -13.03 4.41 7.71
N THR A 144 -13.36 4.90 8.94
CA THR A 144 -14.67 5.50 9.23
C THR A 144 -15.14 6.49 8.16
N PHE A 145 -14.25 7.36 7.66
CA PHE A 145 -14.51 8.35 6.61
C PHE A 145 -13.60 8.15 5.38
N SER A 146 -13.08 6.94 5.19
CA SER A 146 -12.20 6.68 4.05
C SER A 146 -12.90 6.99 2.72
N SER A 147 -12.19 7.65 1.81
CA SER A 147 -12.70 8.03 0.48
C SER A 147 -13.93 8.96 0.51
N CYS A 148 -14.10 9.78 1.56
CA CYS A 148 -15.03 10.91 1.55
C CYS A 148 -14.39 12.09 0.80
N VAL A 149 -14.33 12.01 -0.53
CA VAL A 149 -13.54 12.93 -1.37
C VAL A 149 -14.03 14.37 -1.36
N ALA A 150 -15.32 14.62 -1.05
CA ALA A 150 -15.88 15.97 -0.95
C ALA A 150 -15.74 16.58 0.46
N LEU A 151 -15.28 15.83 1.47
CA LEU A 151 -15.13 16.33 2.83
C LEU A 151 -13.99 17.36 2.89
N THR A 152 -14.33 18.62 3.23
CA THR A 152 -13.35 19.72 3.20
C THR A 152 -12.77 20.06 4.57
N ARG A 153 -13.51 19.77 5.64
CA ARG A 153 -13.14 20.11 7.01
C ARG A 153 -13.64 19.07 7.99
N ILE A 154 -12.82 18.77 8.99
CA ILE A 154 -13.21 17.94 10.14
C ILE A 154 -12.73 18.55 11.46
N VAL A 155 -13.56 18.42 12.49
CA VAL A 155 -13.20 18.66 13.89
C VAL A 155 -13.40 17.35 14.65
N VAL A 156 -12.32 16.79 15.16
CA VAL A 156 -12.34 15.58 15.97
C VAL A 156 -12.45 15.99 17.44
N PRO A 157 -13.52 15.56 18.16
CA PRO A 157 -13.81 16.09 19.49
C PRO A 157 -12.80 15.64 20.56
N PRO A 158 -12.75 16.36 21.71
CA PRO A 158 -11.77 16.08 22.78
C PRO A 158 -11.87 14.70 23.42
N ALA A 159 -13.07 14.08 23.41
CA ALA A 159 -13.25 12.71 23.95
C ALA A 159 -12.67 11.63 23.05
N CYS A 160 -12.47 11.92 21.76
CA CYS A 160 -11.93 10.97 20.80
C CYS A 160 -10.43 10.76 21.04
N LYS A 161 -10.07 9.58 21.58
CA LYS A 161 -8.70 9.25 21.99
C LYS A 161 -7.88 8.57 20.91
N VAL A 162 -8.55 7.95 19.93
CA VAL A 162 -7.88 7.19 18.86
C VAL A 162 -8.48 7.54 17.52
N ILE A 163 -7.61 7.89 16.59
CA ILE A 163 -7.91 7.97 15.15
C ILE A 163 -7.22 6.77 14.50
N ASP A 164 -8.02 5.78 14.11
CA ASP A 164 -7.51 4.51 13.58
C ASP A 164 -6.96 4.60 12.16
N GLU A 165 -6.41 3.49 11.72
CA GLU A 165 -5.84 3.34 10.38
C GLU A 165 -6.89 3.66 9.31
N PHE A 166 -6.49 4.46 8.31
CA PHE A 166 -7.33 4.96 7.22
C PHE A 166 -8.60 5.71 7.65
N ALA A 167 -8.76 6.14 8.91
CA ALA A 167 -9.98 6.83 9.35
C ALA A 167 -10.40 7.99 8.43
N PHE A 168 -9.42 8.70 7.84
CA PHE A 168 -9.59 9.72 6.80
C PHE A 168 -8.80 9.38 5.52
N GLY A 169 -8.53 8.09 5.26
CA GLY A 169 -7.81 7.68 4.07
C GLY A 169 -8.51 8.12 2.78
N ASN A 170 -7.77 8.65 1.81
CA ASN A 170 -8.29 9.14 0.52
C ASN A 170 -9.34 10.27 0.62
N CYS A 171 -9.38 11.03 1.70
CA CYS A 171 -10.19 12.26 1.79
C CYS A 171 -9.48 13.39 1.00
N THR A 172 -9.47 13.28 -0.32
CA THR A 172 -8.67 14.17 -1.20
C THR A 172 -9.14 15.62 -1.18
N GLY A 173 -10.38 15.91 -0.73
CA GLY A 173 -10.91 17.28 -0.54
C GLY A 173 -10.63 17.87 0.84
N LEU A 174 -10.09 17.07 1.81
CA LEU A 174 -9.91 17.51 3.18
C LEU A 174 -8.73 18.49 3.29
N SER A 175 -9.03 19.78 3.47
CA SER A 175 -8.03 20.84 3.57
C SER A 175 -7.71 21.26 5.01
N TYR A 176 -8.62 20.98 5.95
CA TYR A 176 -8.50 21.35 7.36
C TYR A 176 -8.91 20.22 8.29
N ALA A 177 -8.04 19.88 9.23
CA ALA A 177 -8.35 18.97 10.32
C ALA A 177 -7.94 19.58 11.68
N ASP A 178 -8.88 19.60 12.64
CA ASP A 178 -8.69 20.05 14.01
C ASP A 178 -8.89 18.87 14.95
N VAL A 179 -7.79 18.30 15.43
CA VAL A 179 -7.80 17.15 16.35
C VAL A 179 -7.65 17.65 17.77
N GLN A 180 -8.73 17.55 18.57
CA GLN A 180 -8.78 18.24 19.86
C GLN A 180 -8.37 17.37 21.06
N GLY A 181 -8.37 16.04 20.95
CA GLY A 181 -8.15 15.22 22.13
C GLY A 181 -7.51 13.85 21.91
N ALA A 182 -7.04 13.53 20.71
CA ALA A 182 -6.45 12.23 20.43
C ALA A 182 -5.16 11.99 21.21
N ASP A 183 -5.03 10.78 21.75
CA ASP A 183 -3.79 10.27 22.32
C ASP A 183 -2.98 9.54 21.24
N THR A 184 -3.67 8.99 20.21
CA THR A 184 -3.04 8.24 19.11
C THR A 184 -3.65 8.59 17.75
N ILE A 185 -2.79 8.88 16.79
CA ILE A 185 -3.07 8.89 15.35
C ILE A 185 -2.37 7.66 14.77
N SER A 186 -3.14 6.70 14.27
CA SER A 186 -2.61 5.41 13.81
C SER A 186 -1.93 5.49 12.44
N THR A 187 -1.33 4.38 12.01
CA THR A 187 -0.71 4.20 10.70
C THR A 187 -1.68 4.63 9.59
N LYS A 188 -1.20 5.45 8.63
CA LYS A 188 -1.98 5.92 7.47
C LYS A 188 -3.33 6.56 7.78
N ALA A 189 -3.56 7.09 8.99
CA ALA A 189 -4.85 7.65 9.41
C ALA A 189 -5.36 8.76 8.48
N PHE A 190 -4.46 9.60 7.93
CA PHE A 190 -4.73 10.66 6.94
C PHE A 190 -4.08 10.34 5.58
N TYR A 191 -3.99 9.07 5.22
CA TYR A 191 -3.43 8.66 3.94
C TYR A 191 -4.12 9.37 2.77
N HIS A 192 -3.31 10.02 1.89
CA HIS A 192 -3.78 10.67 0.66
C HIS A 192 -4.88 11.74 0.91
N CYS A 193 -4.73 12.53 1.97
CA CYS A 193 -5.44 13.81 2.13
C CYS A 193 -4.64 14.88 1.38
N SER A 194 -4.65 14.83 0.04
CA SER A 194 -3.70 15.55 -0.82
C SER A 194 -3.74 17.07 -0.70
N VAL A 195 -4.90 17.64 -0.31
CA VAL A 195 -5.05 19.08 -0.12
C VAL A 195 -5.03 19.51 1.35
N LEU A 196 -4.70 18.60 2.29
CA LEU A 196 -4.63 18.92 3.71
C LEU A 196 -3.46 19.90 3.96
N SER A 197 -3.80 21.17 4.18
CA SER A 197 -2.83 22.24 4.41
C SER A 197 -2.80 22.72 5.86
N THR A 198 -3.85 22.45 6.63
CA THR A 198 -3.96 22.81 8.04
C THR A 198 -4.32 21.61 8.88
N LEU A 199 -3.39 21.17 9.71
CA LEU A 199 -3.57 20.10 10.70
C LEU A 199 -3.23 20.66 12.08
N LYS A 200 -4.22 20.67 12.98
CA LYS A 200 -4.01 20.99 14.39
C LYS A 200 -3.93 19.72 15.20
N LEU A 201 -2.82 19.52 15.89
CA LEU A 201 -2.60 18.41 16.78
C LEU A 201 -2.89 18.81 18.24
N PRO A 202 -3.48 17.93 19.06
CA PRO A 202 -3.75 18.21 20.46
C PRO A 202 -2.49 18.08 21.32
N GLU A 203 -2.45 18.84 22.42
CA GLU A 203 -1.38 18.74 23.44
C GLU A 203 -1.44 17.43 24.26
N THR A 204 -2.40 16.55 23.97
CA THR A 204 -2.54 15.22 24.57
C THR A 204 -1.94 14.12 23.74
N LEU A 205 -1.53 14.40 22.49
CA LEU A 205 -1.09 13.39 21.52
C LEU A 205 0.22 12.72 21.97
N LYS A 206 0.19 11.40 22.13
CA LYS A 206 1.32 10.58 22.57
C LYS A 206 1.98 9.79 21.45
N ALA A 207 1.22 9.42 20.42
CA ALA A 207 1.73 8.58 19.36
C ALA A 207 1.20 8.97 17.98
N ILE A 208 2.11 8.95 17.01
CA ILE A 208 1.81 9.03 15.56
C ILE A 208 2.37 7.77 14.91
N GLY A 209 1.53 7.08 14.14
CA GLY A 209 1.89 5.83 13.46
C GLY A 209 2.68 6.03 12.16
N ASP A 210 3.16 4.92 11.60
CA ASP A 210 3.92 4.91 10.36
C ASP A 210 3.10 5.48 9.20
N SER A 211 3.74 6.34 8.38
CA SER A 211 3.10 6.92 7.20
C SER A 211 1.74 7.57 7.49
N ALA A 212 1.51 8.07 8.70
CA ALA A 212 0.21 8.61 9.15
C ALA A 212 -0.35 9.69 8.22
N PHE A 213 0.54 10.49 7.61
CA PHE A 213 0.22 11.59 6.70
C PHE A 213 0.78 11.33 5.28
N MET A 214 0.93 10.07 4.90
CA MET A 214 1.41 9.71 3.57
C MET A 214 0.51 10.32 2.49
N ARG A 215 1.12 11.01 1.49
CA ARG A 215 0.44 11.75 0.42
C ARG A 215 -0.43 12.92 0.90
N CYS A 216 -0.11 13.55 2.03
CA CYS A 216 -0.64 14.85 2.40
C CYS A 216 0.19 15.94 1.69
N GLU A 217 -0.03 16.06 0.39
CA GLU A 217 0.87 16.82 -0.49
C GLU A 217 0.92 18.31 -0.17
N ALA A 218 -0.20 18.90 0.31
CA ALA A 218 -0.28 20.32 0.65
C ALA A 218 0.24 20.67 2.07
N LEU A 219 0.64 19.68 2.87
CA LEU A 219 1.10 19.92 4.24
C LEU A 219 2.59 20.28 4.26
N ALA A 220 2.89 21.56 4.47
CA ALA A 220 4.25 22.08 4.41
C ALA A 220 5.03 21.84 5.71
N THR A 221 4.43 22.07 6.87
CA THR A 221 5.10 21.92 8.18
C THR A 221 4.19 21.31 9.21
N ILE A 222 4.78 20.74 10.26
CA ILE A 222 4.03 20.26 11.42
C ILE A 222 4.77 20.59 12.71
N THR A 223 4.00 20.97 13.75
CA THR A 223 4.51 21.11 15.11
C THR A 223 4.09 19.90 15.93
N LEU A 224 5.08 19.12 16.37
CA LEU A 224 4.87 17.98 17.26
C LEU A 224 4.70 18.47 18.70
N PRO A 225 3.64 18.05 19.42
CA PRO A 225 3.35 18.56 20.76
C PRO A 225 4.37 18.05 21.82
N ALA A 226 4.41 18.73 22.97
CA ALA A 226 5.29 18.36 24.08
C ALA A 226 5.00 16.97 24.65
N SER A 227 3.76 16.51 24.53
CA SER A 227 3.29 15.20 25.00
C SER A 227 3.69 14.01 24.12
N LEU A 228 4.20 14.25 22.88
CA LEU A 228 4.49 13.17 21.95
C LEU A 228 5.65 12.29 22.46
N GLU A 229 5.37 11.00 22.59
CA GLU A 229 6.30 9.97 23.07
C GLU A 229 6.79 9.04 21.94
N ARG A 230 5.98 8.83 20.89
CA ARG A 230 6.29 7.90 19.79
C ARG A 230 5.97 8.51 18.44
N ALA A 231 6.93 8.42 17.54
CA ALA A 231 6.83 8.80 16.14
C ALA A 231 7.10 7.58 15.26
N GLY A 232 6.22 7.34 14.31
CA GLY A 232 6.35 6.26 13.32
C GLY A 232 7.41 6.53 12.25
N ASP A 233 7.65 5.53 11.43
CA ASP A 233 8.58 5.64 10.32
C ASP A 233 7.94 6.38 9.14
N LYS A 234 8.71 7.32 8.56
CA LYS A 234 8.34 8.11 7.39
C LYS A 234 6.88 8.58 7.41
N MET A 235 6.55 9.36 8.44
CA MET A 235 5.20 9.88 8.67
C MET A 235 4.69 10.68 7.47
N PHE A 236 5.60 11.38 6.74
CA PHE A 236 5.31 12.25 5.60
C PHE A 236 5.83 11.68 4.26
N LEU A 237 5.60 10.38 4.04
CA LEU A 237 5.94 9.74 2.77
C LEU A 237 5.10 10.32 1.61
N ARG A 238 5.75 10.68 0.49
CA ARG A 238 5.11 11.30 -0.68
C ARG A 238 4.39 12.62 -0.37
N CYS A 239 5.06 13.47 0.42
CA CYS A 239 4.64 14.84 0.71
C CYS A 239 5.66 15.84 0.10
N PRO A 240 5.59 16.12 -1.21
CA PRO A 240 6.66 16.81 -1.95
C PRO A 240 6.91 18.23 -1.48
N TYR A 241 5.96 18.86 -0.78
CA TYR A 241 6.09 20.20 -0.23
C TYR A 241 6.40 20.23 1.27
N PHE A 242 6.72 19.08 1.87
CA PHE A 242 7.03 19.03 3.28
C PHE A 242 8.43 19.61 3.57
N GLU A 243 8.44 20.77 4.24
CA GLU A 243 9.63 21.54 4.60
C GLU A 243 10.27 21.06 5.91
N GLY A 244 9.46 20.49 6.84
CA GLY A 244 10.02 19.93 8.05
C GLY A 244 9.17 19.98 9.31
N PHE A 245 9.81 19.45 10.35
CA PHE A 245 9.27 19.35 11.69
C PHE A 245 9.67 20.56 12.55
N THR A 246 8.76 20.96 13.42
CA THR A 246 9.05 21.68 14.64
C THR A 246 8.60 20.83 15.83
N VAL A 247 9.26 20.98 16.97
CA VAL A 247 8.93 20.24 18.20
C VAL A 247 8.68 21.25 19.30
N ALA A 248 7.53 21.15 19.97
CA ALA A 248 7.15 22.04 21.05
C ALA A 248 8.16 21.98 22.20
N GLN A 249 8.37 23.13 22.84
CA GLN A 249 9.24 23.21 24.01
C GLN A 249 8.77 22.25 25.12
N GLY A 250 9.69 21.56 25.77
CA GLY A 250 9.39 20.61 26.83
C GLY A 250 9.16 19.17 26.35
N ASN A 251 9.17 18.88 25.05
CA ASN A 251 9.14 17.49 24.60
C ASN A 251 10.36 16.74 25.13
N ALA A 252 10.12 15.59 25.78
CA ALA A 252 11.18 14.76 26.41
C ALA A 252 11.81 13.75 25.44
N HIS A 253 11.20 13.50 24.28
CA HIS A 253 11.55 12.38 23.40
C HIS A 253 12.15 12.82 22.06
N PHE A 254 11.78 14.01 21.58
CA PHE A 254 12.14 14.48 20.23
C PHE A 254 12.73 15.89 20.23
N VAL A 255 13.51 16.16 19.20
CA VAL A 255 14.01 17.49 18.82
C VAL A 255 14.02 17.58 17.30
N ALA A 256 13.73 18.76 16.76
CA ALA A 256 13.91 19.06 15.35
C ALA A 256 15.06 20.05 15.17
N GLU A 257 15.89 19.80 14.15
CA GLU A 257 16.98 20.69 13.74
C GLU A 257 16.98 20.81 12.22
N ASN A 258 16.90 22.04 11.72
CA ASN A 258 16.76 22.32 10.28
C ASN A 258 15.62 21.51 9.62
N GLY A 259 14.49 21.34 10.33
CA GLY A 259 13.35 20.58 9.86
C GLY A 259 13.48 19.06 9.96
N VAL A 260 14.65 18.52 10.28
CA VAL A 260 14.89 17.07 10.46
C VAL A 260 14.50 16.63 11.86
N LEU A 261 13.82 15.50 11.98
CA LEU A 261 13.38 14.95 13.25
C LEU A 261 14.40 13.96 13.81
N TYR A 262 14.77 14.16 15.08
CA TYR A 262 15.68 13.31 15.84
C TYR A 262 15.06 12.91 17.19
N SER A 263 15.61 11.84 17.80
CA SER A 263 15.47 11.62 19.25
C SER A 263 16.04 12.80 20.04
N LYS A 264 15.59 12.99 21.28
CA LYS A 264 15.99 14.11 22.14
C LYS A 264 17.50 14.22 22.31
N ASP A 265 18.17 13.09 22.46
CA ASP A 265 19.63 12.97 22.60
C ASP A 265 20.37 12.94 21.25
N LYS A 266 19.65 13.06 20.15
CA LYS A 266 20.15 12.99 18.76
C LYS A 266 20.90 11.69 18.44
N THR A 267 20.61 10.59 19.12
CA THR A 267 21.19 9.28 18.77
C THR A 267 20.41 8.59 17.64
N VAL A 268 19.15 8.97 17.40
CA VAL A 268 18.29 8.42 16.35
C VAL A 268 17.83 9.52 15.41
N LEU A 269 18.06 9.34 14.11
CA LEU A 269 17.48 10.15 13.04
C LEU A 269 16.20 9.49 12.56
N TYR A 270 15.05 10.15 12.75
CA TYR A 270 13.73 9.64 12.40
C TYR A 270 13.34 9.93 10.94
N GLU A 271 13.38 11.20 10.53
CA GLU A 271 12.92 11.59 9.20
C GLU A 271 13.54 12.92 8.75
N CYS A 272 14.09 12.91 7.52
CA CYS A 272 14.50 14.09 6.80
C CYS A 272 13.32 14.55 5.91
N PRO A 273 12.96 15.85 5.91
CA PRO A 273 11.87 16.36 5.08
C PRO A 273 12.25 16.32 3.59
N GLN A 274 11.24 16.19 2.72
CA GLN A 274 11.48 16.07 1.27
C GLN A 274 12.06 17.34 0.64
N LEU A 275 11.70 18.52 1.16
CA LEU A 275 12.25 19.81 0.73
C LEU A 275 13.52 20.24 1.48
N TYR A 276 14.23 19.30 2.10
CA TYR A 276 15.55 19.62 2.65
C TYR A 276 16.48 20.15 1.57
N THR A 277 17.06 21.33 1.75
CA THR A 277 17.66 22.12 0.66
C THR A 277 19.17 22.01 0.51
N ALA A 278 19.89 21.37 1.44
CA ALA A 278 21.34 21.24 1.31
C ALA A 278 21.72 20.12 0.33
N ASP A 279 22.66 20.38 -0.57
CA ASP A 279 23.18 19.39 -1.52
C ASP A 279 23.81 18.17 -0.83
N VAL A 280 24.50 18.40 0.30
CA VAL A 280 25.11 17.33 1.10
C VAL A 280 24.51 17.37 2.50
N PHE A 281 23.98 16.25 2.93
CA PHE A 281 23.51 16.05 4.28
C PHE A 281 24.61 15.39 5.12
N THR A 282 25.09 16.10 6.15
CA THR A 282 26.03 15.51 7.12
C THR A 282 25.25 14.98 8.33
N VAL A 283 25.24 13.66 8.47
CA VAL A 283 24.63 13.02 9.65
C VAL A 283 25.46 13.35 10.88
N PRO A 284 24.84 13.95 11.95
CA PRO A 284 25.55 14.28 13.16
C PRO A 284 26.30 13.09 13.77
N ALA A 285 27.51 13.32 14.31
CA ALA A 285 28.33 12.25 14.89
C ALA A 285 27.70 11.58 16.12
N THR A 286 26.71 12.19 16.74
CA THR A 286 25.90 11.62 17.82
C THR A 286 24.91 10.55 17.34
N VAL A 287 24.53 10.57 16.04
CA VAL A 287 23.56 9.64 15.49
C VAL A 287 24.18 8.25 15.38
N LYS A 288 23.52 7.30 16.00
CA LYS A 288 23.84 5.87 15.95
C LYS A 288 22.90 5.08 15.07
N THR A 289 21.65 5.55 14.95
CA THR A 289 20.61 4.84 14.17
C THR A 289 19.89 5.80 13.23
N ILE A 290 19.74 5.38 11.98
CA ILE A 290 18.88 6.02 10.97
C ILE A 290 17.66 5.13 10.80
N ARG A 291 16.45 5.69 11.00
CA ARG A 291 15.19 4.95 10.93
C ARG A 291 14.87 4.52 9.48
N PRO A 292 14.00 3.49 9.30
CA PRO A 292 13.56 3.07 7.98
C PRO A 292 13.02 4.24 7.13
N LYS A 293 13.43 4.31 5.86
CA LYS A 293 13.01 5.32 4.90
C LYS A 293 13.31 6.77 5.29
N ALA A 294 14.20 7.03 6.23
CA ALA A 294 14.46 8.37 6.77
C ALA A 294 14.78 9.43 5.69
N PHE A 295 15.52 9.07 4.63
CA PHE A 295 15.84 9.95 3.48
C PHE A 295 15.04 9.63 2.21
N PHE A 296 13.99 8.82 2.33
CA PHE A 296 13.19 8.44 1.17
C PHE A 296 12.52 9.67 0.55
N GLU A 297 12.67 9.87 -0.77
CA GLU A 297 12.18 11.03 -1.54
C GLU A 297 12.85 12.38 -1.20
N CYS A 298 13.96 12.40 -0.47
CA CYS A 298 14.76 13.62 -0.28
C CYS A 298 15.58 13.93 -1.55
N ASN A 299 14.91 14.34 -2.62
CA ASN A 299 15.50 14.45 -3.97
C ASN A 299 16.50 15.61 -4.13
N ALA A 300 16.46 16.61 -3.27
CA ALA A 300 17.40 17.72 -3.28
C ALA A 300 18.79 17.31 -2.71
N VAL A 301 18.84 16.34 -1.81
CA VAL A 301 20.08 15.83 -1.22
C VAL A 301 20.84 15.01 -2.26
N LYS A 302 22.03 15.49 -2.68
CA LYS A 302 22.88 14.85 -3.69
C LYS A 302 23.95 13.94 -3.10
N GLY A 303 24.33 14.19 -1.85
CA GLY A 303 25.29 13.38 -1.11
C GLY A 303 24.90 13.25 0.36
N ILE A 304 25.35 12.19 0.99
CA ILE A 304 25.19 11.99 2.44
C ILE A 304 26.53 11.57 3.04
N SER A 305 26.94 12.27 4.11
CA SER A 305 28.11 11.91 4.90
C SER A 305 27.65 11.20 6.16
N LEU A 306 28.09 9.96 6.36
CA LEU A 306 27.74 9.09 7.47
C LEU A 306 28.91 8.97 8.47
N PRO A 307 28.69 9.13 9.78
CA PRO A 307 29.75 8.95 10.77
C PRO A 307 30.09 7.46 10.96
N ALA A 308 31.35 7.17 11.28
CA ALA A 308 31.80 5.80 11.57
C ALA A 308 31.10 5.16 12.80
N THR A 309 30.43 6.00 13.61
CA THR A 309 29.68 5.57 14.81
C THR A 309 28.32 4.98 14.53
N ILE A 310 27.88 4.89 13.24
CA ILE A 310 26.59 4.31 12.87
C ILE A 310 26.52 2.82 13.29
N GLU A 311 25.48 2.48 14.04
CA GLU A 311 25.17 1.15 14.55
C GLU A 311 23.91 0.55 13.88
N GLY A 312 23.03 1.39 13.30
CA GLY A 312 21.79 0.98 12.65
C GLY A 312 21.41 1.82 11.44
N ILE A 313 21.21 1.17 10.28
CA ILE A 313 20.63 1.79 9.08
C ILE A 313 19.36 1.00 8.75
N GLY A 314 18.20 1.67 8.85
CA GLY A 314 16.90 1.06 8.60
C GLY A 314 16.69 0.73 7.12
N LEU A 315 15.80 -0.21 6.84
CA LEU A 315 15.47 -0.63 5.47
C LEU A 315 14.95 0.55 4.64
N GLY A 316 15.50 0.72 3.44
CA GLY A 316 15.16 1.82 2.54
C GLY A 316 15.54 3.22 3.05
N ALA A 317 16.31 3.33 4.15
CA ALA A 317 16.66 4.61 4.74
C ALA A 317 17.36 5.57 3.76
N LEU A 318 18.18 5.03 2.87
CA LEU A 318 19.01 5.76 1.90
C LEU A 318 18.55 5.56 0.44
N SER A 319 17.32 5.09 0.23
CA SER A 319 16.77 4.75 -1.09
C SER A 319 15.81 5.82 -1.61
N ASN A 320 15.51 5.78 -2.92
CA ASN A 320 14.56 6.69 -3.59
C ASN A 320 14.78 8.18 -3.22
N ASN A 321 15.97 8.67 -3.50
CA ASN A 321 16.37 10.04 -3.20
C ASN A 321 17.28 10.61 -4.29
N GLY A 322 17.82 11.82 -4.04
CA GLY A 322 18.76 12.48 -4.96
C GLY A 322 20.21 12.02 -4.84
N ILE A 323 20.52 11.07 -3.96
CA ILE A 323 21.91 10.75 -3.59
C ILE A 323 22.64 10.04 -4.73
N ALA A 324 23.75 10.64 -5.15
CA ALA A 324 24.66 10.09 -6.16
C ALA A 324 25.87 9.37 -5.54
N ALA A 325 26.22 9.69 -4.30
CA ALA A 325 27.33 9.07 -3.59
C ALA A 325 27.13 9.10 -2.07
N PHE A 326 27.65 8.07 -1.41
CA PHE A 326 27.81 8.03 0.05
C PHE A 326 29.24 8.43 0.42
N ASP A 327 29.40 9.43 1.30
CA ASP A 327 30.65 9.72 1.99
C ASP A 327 30.66 8.93 3.30
N PHE A 328 31.11 7.70 3.20
CA PHE A 328 31.15 6.75 4.31
C PHE A 328 32.32 5.78 4.12
N ALA A 329 33.26 5.83 5.04
CA ALA A 329 34.40 4.91 5.03
C ALA A 329 34.03 3.46 5.42
N GLY A 330 32.80 3.26 5.92
CA GLY A 330 32.36 1.99 6.47
C GLY A 330 32.83 1.79 7.92
N ASN A 331 32.39 0.70 8.51
CA ASN A 331 32.82 0.20 9.82
C ASN A 331 32.68 -1.33 9.85
N ASP A 332 32.96 -1.97 10.99
CA ASP A 332 32.87 -3.43 11.12
C ASP A 332 31.47 -3.99 10.83
N MET A 333 30.42 -3.24 11.12
CA MET A 333 29.03 -3.62 10.86
C MET A 333 28.62 -3.39 9.41
N TYR A 334 29.10 -2.29 8.82
CA TYR A 334 28.70 -1.80 7.50
C TYR A 334 29.91 -1.62 6.59
N PRO A 335 30.45 -2.71 6.02
CA PRO A 335 31.49 -2.61 5.01
C PRO A 335 30.97 -1.88 3.76
N VAL A 336 31.83 -1.08 3.15
CA VAL A 336 31.55 -0.35 1.91
C VAL A 336 32.39 -0.94 0.78
N HIS A 337 31.74 -1.20 -0.33
CA HIS A 337 32.41 -1.63 -1.55
C HIS A 337 31.77 -0.98 -2.76
N ASP A 338 32.59 -0.44 -3.62
CA ASP A 338 32.18 0.22 -4.87
C ASP A 338 31.10 1.32 -4.67
N GLY A 339 31.16 2.02 -3.53
CA GLY A 339 30.19 3.05 -3.13
C GLY A 339 28.86 2.53 -2.59
N MET A 340 28.71 1.21 -2.47
CA MET A 340 27.52 0.57 -1.89
C MET A 340 27.78 0.16 -0.44
N ILE A 341 26.75 0.26 0.37
CA ILE A 341 26.78 -0.11 1.79
C ILE A 341 26.24 -1.52 1.97
N TYR A 342 27.02 -2.36 2.62
CA TYR A 342 26.63 -3.71 2.99
C TYR A 342 26.45 -3.82 4.50
N ALA A 343 25.68 -4.80 4.96
CA ALA A 343 25.56 -5.16 6.37
C ALA A 343 26.02 -6.60 6.59
N ARG A 344 26.73 -6.87 7.69
CA ARG A 344 27.07 -8.22 8.09
C ARG A 344 25.89 -8.91 8.76
N LEU A 345 25.46 -10.03 8.20
CA LEU A 345 24.35 -10.83 8.71
C LEU A 345 24.88 -12.02 9.52
N LYS A 346 24.81 -11.95 10.85
CA LYS A 346 25.23 -13.05 11.72
C LYS A 346 24.36 -14.30 11.56
N SER A 347 23.07 -14.14 11.28
CA SER A 347 22.10 -15.23 11.17
C SER A 347 22.22 -16.05 9.87
N LEU A 348 22.77 -15.47 8.79
CA LEU A 348 22.88 -16.09 7.46
C LEU A 348 24.33 -16.34 7.04
N ASP A 349 25.28 -16.03 7.92
CA ASP A 349 26.73 -16.12 7.65
C ASP A 349 27.11 -15.51 6.30
N GLY A 350 26.80 -14.21 6.13
CA GLY A 350 27.06 -13.51 4.87
C GLY A 350 26.82 -12.02 4.95
N LEU A 351 26.78 -11.41 3.78
CA LEU A 351 26.53 -9.99 3.60
C LEU A 351 25.10 -9.74 3.09
N ALA A 352 24.49 -8.64 3.51
CA ALA A 352 23.36 -8.05 2.81
C ALA A 352 23.83 -6.79 2.07
N LEU A 353 23.46 -6.62 0.81
CA LEU A 353 23.48 -5.30 0.19
C LEU A 353 22.38 -4.48 0.85
N LEU A 354 22.74 -3.42 1.57
CA LEU A 354 21.78 -2.59 2.30
C LEU A 354 21.31 -1.38 1.51
N ALA A 355 22.23 -0.70 0.80
CA ALA A 355 21.91 0.47 -0.01
C ALA A 355 22.94 0.70 -1.12
N ALA A 356 22.45 1.12 -2.28
CA ALA A 356 23.22 1.71 -3.36
C ALA A 356 22.75 3.15 -3.62
N PRO A 357 23.62 4.07 -4.06
CA PRO A 357 23.22 5.43 -4.38
C PRO A 357 22.29 5.46 -5.60
N CYS A 358 21.05 5.92 -5.44
CA CYS A 358 20.02 5.88 -6.49
C CYS A 358 20.36 6.68 -7.75
N GLN A 359 21.15 7.76 -7.62
CA GLN A 359 21.59 8.62 -8.72
C GLN A 359 23.05 8.37 -9.09
N SER A 360 23.61 7.22 -8.72
CA SER A 360 24.96 6.82 -9.16
C SER A 360 25.07 6.92 -10.68
N PRO A 361 26.17 7.45 -11.23
CA PRO A 361 26.42 7.44 -12.68
C PRO A 361 26.77 6.04 -13.21
N LYS A 362 26.96 5.06 -12.33
CA LYS A 362 27.31 3.69 -12.72
C LYS A 362 26.16 2.99 -13.39
N THR A 363 26.44 2.32 -14.49
CA THR A 363 25.49 1.51 -15.24
C THR A 363 25.54 0.03 -14.86
N ASP A 364 26.67 -0.38 -14.29
CA ASP A 364 26.96 -1.77 -13.97
C ASP A 364 27.23 -1.92 -12.47
N VAL A 365 26.53 -2.84 -11.86
CA VAL A 365 26.69 -3.18 -10.44
C VAL A 365 27.06 -4.66 -10.31
N VAL A 366 28.21 -4.92 -9.69
CA VAL A 366 28.63 -6.27 -9.32
C VAL A 366 28.61 -6.39 -7.81
N LEU A 367 27.76 -7.29 -7.30
CA LEU A 367 27.63 -7.48 -5.86
C LEU A 367 28.85 -8.25 -5.30
N LEU A 368 29.24 -7.92 -4.07
CA LEU A 368 30.32 -8.60 -3.38
C LEU A 368 30.10 -10.11 -3.30
N PRO A 369 31.14 -10.94 -3.53
CA PRO A 369 31.10 -12.34 -3.16
C PRO A 369 30.71 -12.49 -1.68
N GLY A 370 29.86 -13.49 -1.39
CA GLY A 370 29.31 -13.68 -0.03
C GLY A 370 28.08 -12.85 0.28
N THR A 371 27.55 -12.06 -0.67
CA THR A 371 26.23 -11.45 -0.52
C THR A 371 25.15 -12.52 -0.60
N VAL A 372 24.40 -12.68 0.49
CA VAL A 372 23.32 -13.67 0.63
C VAL A 372 21.92 -13.04 0.58
N TYR A 373 21.85 -11.72 0.75
CA TYR A 373 20.59 -10.96 0.76
C TYR A 373 20.77 -9.60 0.08
N ILE A 374 19.83 -9.24 -0.78
CA ILE A 374 19.65 -7.87 -1.26
C ILE A 374 18.50 -7.29 -0.43
N ALA A 375 18.77 -6.27 0.38
CA ALA A 375 17.79 -5.72 1.31
C ALA A 375 16.64 -4.98 0.59
N ASP A 376 15.58 -4.72 1.35
CA ASP A 376 14.42 -3.96 0.89
C ASP A 376 14.85 -2.60 0.35
N TYR A 377 14.41 -2.27 -0.86
CA TYR A 377 14.74 -1.03 -1.57
C TYR A 377 16.24 -0.81 -1.86
N ALA A 378 17.12 -1.79 -1.71
CA ALA A 378 18.57 -1.58 -1.73
C ALA A 378 19.12 -1.01 -3.05
N LEU A 379 18.52 -1.35 -4.18
CA LEU A 379 18.85 -0.85 -5.52
C LEU A 379 17.69 -0.04 -6.13
N ALA A 380 16.53 0.03 -5.45
CA ALA A 380 15.34 0.67 -5.97
C ALA A 380 15.56 2.11 -6.44
N TYR A 381 14.87 2.50 -7.52
CA TYR A 381 14.96 3.84 -8.14
C TYR A 381 16.37 4.17 -8.67
N SER A 382 17.18 3.17 -8.98
CA SER A 382 18.53 3.33 -9.56
C SER A 382 18.42 3.78 -11.01
N LYS A 383 18.55 5.09 -11.21
CA LYS A 383 18.24 5.76 -12.49
C LYS A 383 19.06 5.26 -13.67
N ASN A 384 20.32 4.88 -13.43
CA ASN A 384 21.28 4.54 -14.49
C ASN A 384 21.66 3.06 -14.49
N LEU A 385 21.11 2.23 -13.59
CA LEU A 385 21.46 0.81 -13.47
C LEU A 385 20.97 0.03 -14.69
N ASN A 386 21.88 -0.39 -15.55
CA ASN A 386 21.58 -1.21 -16.71
C ASN A 386 21.84 -2.71 -16.43
N ASN A 387 22.93 -3.01 -15.73
CA ASN A 387 23.38 -4.39 -15.52
C ASN A 387 23.64 -4.66 -14.04
N VAL A 388 23.11 -5.76 -13.53
CA VAL A 388 23.42 -6.24 -12.19
C VAL A 388 23.94 -7.66 -12.23
N THR A 389 25.05 -7.91 -11.51
CA THR A 389 25.63 -9.24 -11.35
C THR A 389 25.55 -9.68 -9.90
N MET A 390 24.88 -10.78 -9.66
CA MET A 390 24.58 -11.37 -8.37
C MET A 390 25.46 -12.61 -8.12
N PRO A 391 26.07 -12.75 -6.92
CA PRO A 391 26.97 -13.86 -6.62
C PRO A 391 26.23 -15.19 -6.42
N GLU A 392 27.01 -16.27 -6.41
CA GLU A 392 26.49 -17.65 -6.27
C GLU A 392 25.84 -17.96 -4.93
N ASN A 393 26.18 -17.18 -3.89
CA ASN A 393 25.67 -17.39 -2.53
C ASN A 393 24.36 -16.65 -2.23
N LEU A 394 23.82 -15.89 -3.19
CA LEU A 394 22.60 -15.14 -3.00
C LEU A 394 21.40 -16.06 -2.71
N LYS A 395 20.68 -15.79 -1.63
CA LYS A 395 19.52 -16.58 -1.18
C LYS A 395 18.20 -15.83 -1.28
N TYR A 396 18.24 -14.51 -1.09
CA TYR A 396 17.02 -13.69 -1.04
C TYR A 396 17.20 -12.37 -1.76
N VAL A 397 16.14 -11.96 -2.45
CA VAL A 397 15.96 -10.59 -2.97
C VAL A 397 14.76 -9.98 -2.26
N GLY A 398 15.01 -8.97 -1.45
CA GLY A 398 14.04 -8.34 -0.56
C GLY A 398 12.91 -7.61 -1.27
N PRO A 399 11.87 -7.24 -0.53
CA PRO A 399 10.77 -6.45 -1.05
C PRO A 399 11.27 -5.17 -1.73
N TYR A 400 10.74 -4.89 -2.93
CA TYR A 400 11.04 -3.67 -3.67
C TYR A 400 12.53 -3.44 -3.96
N ALA A 401 13.40 -4.47 -3.90
CA ALA A 401 14.86 -4.34 -4.02
C ALA A 401 15.31 -3.63 -5.30
N PHE A 402 14.60 -3.84 -6.42
CA PHE A 402 14.81 -3.23 -7.74
C PHE A 402 13.59 -2.41 -8.19
N TYR A 403 12.76 -1.94 -7.26
CA TYR A 403 11.53 -1.24 -7.61
C TYR A 403 11.81 0.00 -8.44
N ASN A 404 11.09 0.13 -9.57
CA ASN A 404 11.18 1.27 -10.50
C ASN A 404 12.58 1.51 -11.11
N ASP A 405 13.37 0.45 -11.32
CA ASP A 405 14.65 0.51 -12.04
C ASP A 405 14.40 0.48 -13.55
N GLN A 406 14.02 1.64 -14.10
CA GLN A 406 13.55 1.78 -15.49
C GLN A 406 14.65 1.56 -16.55
N ALA A 407 15.93 1.68 -16.17
CA ALA A 407 17.07 1.50 -17.05
C ALA A 407 17.59 0.05 -17.08
N LEU A 408 17.09 -0.82 -16.18
CA LEU A 408 17.60 -2.19 -16.03
C LEU A 408 17.37 -3.00 -17.31
N GLN A 409 18.43 -3.64 -17.81
CA GLN A 409 18.45 -4.42 -19.04
C GLN A 409 18.92 -5.87 -18.80
N ASN A 410 19.90 -6.07 -17.92
CA ASN A 410 20.46 -7.38 -17.69
C ASN A 410 20.57 -7.68 -16.19
N VAL A 411 20.09 -8.87 -15.82
CA VAL A 411 20.25 -9.46 -14.50
C VAL A 411 21.03 -10.78 -14.65
N THR A 412 22.27 -10.79 -14.19
CA THR A 412 23.08 -12.02 -14.16
C THR A 412 23.09 -12.57 -12.75
N CYS A 413 22.69 -13.82 -12.57
CA CYS A 413 22.72 -14.49 -11.27
C CYS A 413 23.51 -15.81 -11.33
N TYR A 414 24.56 -15.90 -10.52
CA TYR A 414 25.43 -17.08 -10.47
C TYR A 414 24.96 -18.14 -9.48
N ALA A 415 23.88 -17.91 -8.73
CA ALA A 415 23.31 -18.93 -7.85
C ALA A 415 22.72 -20.09 -8.68
N VAL A 416 23.06 -21.33 -8.31
CA VAL A 416 22.49 -22.53 -8.95
C VAL A 416 21.04 -22.73 -8.50
N GLU A 417 20.81 -22.62 -7.19
CA GLU A 417 19.47 -22.54 -6.63
C GLU A 417 19.00 -21.10 -6.68
N ALA A 418 17.86 -20.88 -7.32
CA ALA A 418 17.34 -19.53 -7.52
C ALA A 418 17.08 -18.83 -6.18
N PRO A 419 17.53 -17.59 -6.00
CA PRO A 419 17.18 -16.81 -4.83
C PRO A 419 15.67 -16.63 -4.71
N GLN A 420 15.15 -16.63 -3.49
CA GLN A 420 13.74 -16.33 -3.25
C GLN A 420 13.46 -14.85 -3.51
N LEU A 421 12.50 -14.56 -4.39
CA LEU A 421 11.97 -13.21 -4.57
C LEU A 421 10.91 -12.93 -3.49
N LEU A 422 11.09 -11.83 -2.76
CA LEU A 422 10.11 -11.34 -1.82
C LEU A 422 9.23 -10.26 -2.50
N ASP A 423 8.17 -9.84 -1.82
CA ASP A 423 7.11 -8.99 -2.38
C ASP A 423 7.60 -7.85 -3.31
N ASN A 424 7.13 -7.84 -4.55
CA ASN A 424 7.43 -6.79 -5.54
C ASN A 424 8.93 -6.47 -5.72
N ALA A 425 9.83 -7.46 -5.55
CA ALA A 425 11.28 -7.26 -5.64
C ALA A 425 11.70 -6.49 -6.91
N PHE A 426 11.04 -6.73 -8.04
CA PHE A 426 11.23 -6.05 -9.32
C PHE A 426 9.98 -5.26 -9.76
N GLY A 427 9.19 -4.74 -8.83
CA GLY A 427 8.00 -3.95 -9.16
C GLY A 427 8.34 -2.73 -10.02
N ASP A 428 7.46 -2.41 -10.98
CA ASP A 428 7.60 -1.28 -11.93
C ASP A 428 8.91 -1.30 -12.77
N VAL A 429 9.59 -2.44 -12.87
CA VAL A 429 10.70 -2.64 -13.83
C VAL A 429 10.11 -2.98 -15.20
N PRO A 430 10.69 -2.50 -16.32
CA PRO A 430 10.23 -2.85 -17.67
C PRO A 430 10.62 -4.29 -18.02
N PHE A 431 10.01 -5.27 -17.35
CA PHE A 431 10.37 -6.69 -17.36
C PHE A 431 10.46 -7.31 -18.76
N ASN A 432 9.73 -6.79 -19.74
CA ASN A 432 9.78 -7.21 -21.14
C ASN A 432 11.06 -6.77 -21.88
N LYS A 433 11.92 -6.00 -21.21
CA LYS A 433 13.20 -5.53 -21.74
C LYS A 433 14.39 -5.99 -20.90
N VAL A 434 14.14 -6.76 -19.84
CA VAL A 434 15.19 -7.23 -18.93
C VAL A 434 15.51 -8.69 -19.19
N TYR A 435 16.76 -8.95 -19.54
CA TYR A 435 17.26 -10.30 -19.78
C TYR A 435 17.83 -10.90 -18.50
N LEU A 436 17.42 -12.13 -18.21
CA LEU A 436 17.93 -12.91 -17.09
C LEU A 436 18.99 -13.91 -17.57
N HIS A 437 20.19 -13.79 -17.03
CA HIS A 437 21.32 -14.69 -17.31
C HIS A 437 21.58 -15.56 -16.09
N ILE A 438 21.48 -16.89 -16.25
CA ILE A 438 21.66 -17.87 -15.19
C ILE A 438 22.62 -18.99 -15.60
N LYS A 439 23.18 -19.72 -14.63
CA LYS A 439 24.06 -20.85 -14.93
C LYS A 439 23.32 -21.97 -15.69
N PRO A 440 24.00 -22.68 -16.61
CA PRO A 440 23.44 -23.87 -17.24
C PRO A 440 22.94 -24.88 -16.21
N GLY A 441 21.75 -25.43 -16.44
CA GLY A 441 21.14 -26.41 -15.55
C GLY A 441 20.30 -25.82 -14.39
N SER A 442 20.34 -24.49 -14.16
CA SER A 442 19.57 -23.83 -13.07
C SER A 442 18.13 -23.47 -13.46
N TYR A 443 17.74 -23.62 -14.71
CA TYR A 443 16.46 -23.17 -15.26
C TYR A 443 15.24 -23.57 -14.40
N ASN A 444 15.15 -24.84 -14.01
CA ASN A 444 13.99 -25.34 -13.25
C ASN A 444 13.87 -24.68 -11.88
N SER A 445 14.99 -24.39 -11.21
CA SER A 445 15.02 -23.68 -9.94
C SER A 445 14.50 -22.26 -10.09
N TYR A 446 14.96 -21.50 -11.10
CA TYR A 446 14.50 -20.15 -11.39
C TYR A 446 13.04 -20.09 -11.82
N GLN A 447 12.58 -21.09 -12.55
CA GLN A 447 11.17 -21.23 -12.90
C GLN A 447 10.31 -21.44 -11.65
N ALA A 448 10.69 -22.35 -10.78
CA ALA A 448 9.94 -22.65 -9.55
C ALA A 448 9.91 -21.44 -8.61
N ALA A 449 10.97 -20.65 -8.56
CA ALA A 449 11.09 -19.44 -7.76
C ALA A 449 10.45 -18.19 -8.39
N GLY A 450 9.84 -18.30 -9.58
CA GLY A 450 9.09 -17.21 -10.20
C GLY A 450 9.92 -16.15 -10.91
N TRP A 451 11.21 -16.40 -11.20
CA TRP A 451 12.10 -15.41 -11.84
C TRP A 451 11.82 -15.15 -13.32
N LEU A 452 11.11 -16.04 -13.99
CA LEU A 452 11.02 -16.02 -15.44
C LEU A 452 10.09 -14.95 -16.04
N PHE A 453 9.57 -14.03 -15.23
CA PHE A 453 8.90 -12.83 -15.74
C PHE A 453 9.92 -11.79 -16.28
N LEU A 454 11.21 -11.89 -15.93
CA LEU A 454 12.27 -10.98 -16.37
C LEU A 454 12.84 -11.32 -17.76
N MET A 455 12.15 -12.01 -18.64
CA MET A 455 12.79 -12.58 -19.83
C MET A 455 12.56 -11.82 -21.15
N GLY A 456 12.26 -10.53 -21.12
CA GLY A 456 12.11 -9.73 -22.34
C GLY A 456 11.06 -10.25 -23.35
N ASP A 457 11.02 -9.69 -24.56
CA ASP A 457 10.07 -10.08 -25.61
C ASP A 457 10.39 -11.44 -26.30
N ASP A 458 11.54 -12.03 -26.02
CA ASP A 458 12.04 -13.27 -26.62
C ASP A 458 11.82 -14.51 -25.74
N ILE A 459 10.68 -14.57 -25.04
CA ILE A 459 10.34 -15.71 -24.19
C ILE A 459 9.86 -16.89 -25.05
N THR A 460 10.72 -17.45 -25.83
CA THR A 460 10.48 -18.72 -26.51
C THR A 460 11.23 -19.82 -25.79
N GLY A 461 10.60 -20.39 -24.80
CA GLY A 461 10.70 -21.76 -24.30
C GLY A 461 12.01 -22.37 -23.85
N ASP A 462 13.15 -22.08 -24.35
CA ASP A 462 14.45 -22.59 -23.97
C ASP A 462 15.43 -21.45 -23.88
N TYR A 463 15.58 -20.87 -22.67
CA TYR A 463 16.65 -19.93 -22.41
C TYR A 463 17.90 -20.67 -21.96
N PRO A 464 18.85 -20.85 -22.85
CA PRO A 464 20.18 -21.16 -22.40
C PRO A 464 20.76 -19.90 -21.73
N TYR A 465 21.44 -20.08 -20.60
CA TYR A 465 22.44 -19.17 -20.11
C TYR A 465 23.26 -18.66 -21.30
N VAL A 466 23.20 -17.36 -21.57
CA VAL A 466 24.15 -16.73 -22.48
C VAL A 466 25.35 -16.35 -21.64
N ASP A 467 26.42 -17.13 -21.77
CA ASP A 467 27.70 -16.76 -21.22
C ASP A 467 28.13 -15.42 -21.85
N PRO A 468 28.29 -14.34 -21.06
CA PRO A 468 28.69 -13.04 -21.58
C PRO A 468 30.03 -13.09 -22.36
N ALA A 469 30.83 -14.13 -22.13
CA ALA A 469 32.12 -14.36 -22.81
C ALA A 469 31.95 -14.97 -24.22
N THR A 470 30.80 -15.59 -24.55
CA THR A 470 30.62 -16.33 -25.81
C THR A 470 29.61 -15.76 -26.78
N GLY A 471 28.69 -14.87 -26.35
CA GLY A 471 27.80 -14.09 -27.24
C GLY A 471 26.85 -14.89 -28.14
N LEU A 472 26.54 -16.16 -27.82
CA LEU A 472 25.73 -17.04 -28.68
C LEU A 472 24.26 -17.09 -28.21
N ASN A 473 23.38 -16.49 -28.97
CA ASN A 473 21.93 -16.62 -28.85
C ASN A 473 21.44 -17.88 -29.59
N ALA A 474 20.87 -18.85 -28.89
CA ALA A 474 20.09 -19.90 -29.52
C ALA A 474 18.61 -19.50 -29.51
N ILE A 475 18.11 -19.06 -30.66
CA ILE A 475 16.68 -18.77 -30.89
C ILE A 475 16.01 -20.06 -31.35
N ALA A 476 15.07 -20.58 -30.57
CA ALA A 476 14.12 -21.58 -31.05
C ALA A 476 12.79 -20.90 -31.37
N ALA A 477 12.56 -20.59 -32.61
CA ALA A 477 11.23 -20.20 -33.10
C ALA A 477 10.31 -21.43 -33.06
N THR A 478 9.28 -21.42 -32.22
CA THR A 478 8.30 -22.48 -32.16
C THR A 478 6.96 -22.02 -32.67
N GLY A 479 6.54 -22.61 -33.77
CA GLY A 479 5.27 -22.33 -34.44
C GLY A 479 4.02 -22.90 -33.77
N ASP A 480 3.92 -22.85 -32.45
CA ASP A 480 2.74 -23.30 -31.72
C ASP A 480 1.74 -22.15 -31.57
N ALA A 481 0.67 -22.20 -32.33
CA ALA A 481 -0.43 -21.24 -32.20
C ALA A 481 -1.13 -21.44 -30.85
N ILE A 482 -0.97 -20.49 -29.94
CA ILE A 482 -1.73 -20.41 -28.69
C ILE A 482 -2.75 -19.30 -28.84
N ALA A 483 -4.02 -19.62 -28.61
CA ALA A 483 -5.09 -18.63 -28.54
C ALA A 483 -5.58 -18.49 -27.09
N VAL A 484 -5.76 -17.25 -26.66
CA VAL A 484 -6.31 -16.91 -25.35
C VAL A 484 -7.60 -16.16 -25.56
N SER A 485 -8.67 -16.64 -24.97
CA SER A 485 -9.98 -15.98 -25.00
C SER A 485 -10.53 -15.83 -23.59
N ARG A 486 -11.36 -14.80 -23.36
CA ARG A 486 -11.99 -14.56 -22.07
C ARG A 486 -13.45 -14.99 -22.12
N ARG A 487 -13.90 -15.71 -21.07
CA ARG A 487 -15.31 -16.06 -20.84
C ARG A 487 -15.67 -15.74 -19.39
N GLY A 488 -16.32 -14.59 -19.17
CA GLY A 488 -16.59 -14.10 -17.81
C GLY A 488 -15.28 -13.86 -17.05
N ASP A 489 -15.17 -14.40 -15.86
CA ASP A 489 -13.98 -14.30 -15.00
C ASP A 489 -12.91 -15.37 -15.28
N CYS A 490 -13.07 -16.14 -16.34
CA CYS A 490 -12.14 -17.19 -16.72
C CYS A 490 -11.36 -16.83 -17.99
N LEU A 491 -10.10 -17.28 -18.05
CA LEU A 491 -9.29 -17.30 -19.26
C LEU A 491 -9.31 -18.71 -19.85
N VAL A 492 -9.69 -18.84 -21.10
CA VAL A 492 -9.64 -20.09 -21.85
C VAL A 492 -8.44 -20.05 -22.80
N VAL A 493 -7.52 -20.97 -22.60
CA VAL A 493 -6.30 -21.12 -23.37
C VAL A 493 -6.44 -22.33 -24.28
N THR A 494 -6.22 -22.17 -25.57
CA THR A 494 -6.21 -23.27 -26.53
C THR A 494 -4.89 -23.30 -27.28
N ALA A 495 -4.41 -24.49 -27.60
CA ALA A 495 -3.18 -24.68 -28.35
C ALA A 495 -3.27 -25.86 -29.34
N ALA A 496 -2.38 -25.85 -30.33
CA ALA A 496 -2.29 -26.95 -31.29
C ALA A 496 -1.77 -28.26 -30.66
N GLN A 497 -1.00 -28.18 -29.56
CA GLN A 497 -0.44 -29.32 -28.85
C GLN A 497 -1.10 -29.51 -27.48
N PRO A 498 -1.13 -30.74 -26.93
CA PRO A 498 -1.69 -31.02 -25.62
C PRO A 498 -0.97 -30.24 -24.49
N ILE A 499 -1.75 -29.51 -23.69
CA ILE A 499 -1.29 -28.68 -22.58
C ILE A 499 -1.18 -29.53 -21.32
N ALA A 500 -0.09 -29.40 -20.59
CA ALA A 500 0.08 -29.95 -19.25
C ALA A 500 -0.44 -28.97 -18.19
N THR A 501 0.12 -27.75 -18.18
CA THR A 501 -0.28 -26.70 -17.21
C THR A 501 -0.29 -25.32 -17.85
N VAL A 502 -1.10 -24.44 -17.26
CA VAL A 502 -1.12 -23.00 -17.56
C VAL A 502 -0.97 -22.24 -16.25
N ALA A 503 -0.08 -21.27 -16.21
CA ALA A 503 0.10 -20.36 -15.07
C ALA A 503 0.03 -18.90 -15.54
N VAL A 504 -0.70 -18.06 -14.82
CA VAL A 504 -0.90 -16.63 -15.11
C VAL A 504 -0.28 -15.81 -14.01
N TYR A 505 0.51 -14.83 -14.39
CA TYR A 505 1.23 -13.93 -13.50
C TYR A 505 0.80 -12.49 -13.75
N ASP A 506 0.77 -11.66 -12.72
CA ASP A 506 0.65 -10.21 -12.86
C ASP A 506 2.00 -9.59 -13.28
N ILE A 507 2.00 -8.28 -13.51
CA ILE A 507 3.22 -7.54 -13.89
C ILE A 507 4.30 -7.53 -12.78
N ALA A 508 3.92 -7.86 -11.54
CA ALA A 508 4.83 -8.00 -10.42
C ALA A 508 5.39 -9.44 -10.28
N GLY A 509 5.03 -10.33 -11.23
CA GLY A 509 5.46 -11.73 -11.23
C GLY A 509 4.72 -12.62 -10.22
N ARG A 510 3.66 -12.14 -9.56
CA ARG A 510 2.87 -12.98 -8.65
C ARG A 510 1.97 -13.91 -9.47
N LEU A 511 1.91 -15.18 -9.06
CA LEU A 511 0.96 -16.13 -9.62
C LEU A 511 -0.48 -15.70 -9.25
N VAL A 512 -1.28 -15.35 -10.26
CA VAL A 512 -2.67 -14.90 -10.08
C VAL A 512 -3.70 -15.95 -10.53
N GLY A 513 -3.25 -17.00 -11.20
CA GLY A 513 -4.09 -18.11 -11.59
C GLY A 513 -3.27 -19.25 -12.18
N ALA A 514 -3.72 -20.48 -11.99
CA ALA A 514 -3.13 -21.66 -12.64
C ALA A 514 -4.19 -22.73 -12.91
N ALA A 515 -3.95 -23.54 -13.93
CA ALA A 515 -4.78 -24.70 -14.29
C ALA A 515 -3.92 -25.83 -14.85
N SER A 516 -4.31 -27.08 -14.56
CA SER A 516 -3.79 -28.28 -15.20
C SER A 516 -4.77 -28.73 -16.28
N ALA A 517 -4.27 -28.95 -17.51
CA ALA A 517 -5.10 -29.37 -18.64
C ALA A 517 -5.11 -30.89 -18.85
N HIS A 518 -4.31 -31.64 -18.07
CA HIS A 518 -4.22 -33.11 -18.14
C HIS A 518 -4.04 -33.66 -19.55
N GLY A 519 -3.28 -32.97 -20.38
CA GLY A 519 -3.00 -33.39 -21.76
C GLY A 519 -4.09 -33.04 -22.78
N GLN A 520 -5.04 -32.17 -22.44
CA GLN A 520 -5.99 -31.62 -23.41
C GLN A 520 -5.42 -30.41 -24.14
N ASN A 521 -5.97 -30.08 -25.30
CA ASN A 521 -5.56 -28.92 -26.10
C ASN A 521 -6.14 -27.60 -25.58
N SER A 522 -6.86 -27.61 -24.46
CA SER A 522 -7.39 -26.44 -23.82
C SER A 522 -7.32 -26.52 -22.29
N ALA A 523 -7.14 -25.37 -21.66
CA ALA A 523 -7.16 -25.18 -20.22
C ALA A 523 -7.98 -23.95 -19.85
N THR A 524 -8.69 -24.01 -18.72
CA THR A 524 -9.43 -22.85 -18.19
C THR A 524 -8.80 -22.42 -16.87
N VAL A 525 -8.30 -21.19 -16.82
CA VAL A 525 -7.75 -20.58 -15.60
C VAL A 525 -8.82 -19.68 -14.99
N GLN A 526 -9.20 -19.95 -13.75
CA GLN A 526 -10.25 -19.21 -13.04
C GLN A 526 -9.70 -17.97 -12.37
N ALA A 527 -10.54 -16.93 -12.31
CA ALA A 527 -10.38 -15.69 -11.53
C ALA A 527 -9.07 -14.93 -11.77
N VAL A 528 -9.04 -14.18 -12.82
CA VAL A 528 -7.99 -13.18 -13.00
C VAL A 528 -8.65 -11.81 -12.97
N ASP A 529 -8.29 -11.00 -11.98
CA ASP A 529 -8.75 -9.62 -11.81
C ASP A 529 -8.56 -8.79 -13.09
N ASN A 530 -9.43 -7.80 -13.34
CA ASN A 530 -9.55 -7.08 -14.61
C ASN A 530 -8.48 -6.00 -14.88
N ALA A 531 -7.50 -5.82 -13.97
CA ALA A 531 -6.57 -4.71 -14.05
C ALA A 531 -5.16 -5.13 -14.51
N GLY A 532 -4.75 -4.68 -15.69
CA GLY A 532 -3.36 -4.63 -16.14
C GLY A 532 -2.90 -5.79 -17.03
N VAL A 533 -1.72 -5.63 -17.61
CA VAL A 533 -1.02 -6.62 -18.46
C VAL A 533 -0.71 -7.88 -17.65
N ARG A 534 -0.89 -9.03 -18.27
CA ARG A 534 -0.64 -10.36 -17.67
C ARG A 534 0.36 -11.14 -18.53
N VAL A 535 1.13 -11.97 -17.86
CA VAL A 535 2.01 -12.95 -18.51
C VAL A 535 1.47 -14.35 -18.22
N MET A 536 1.21 -15.11 -19.26
CA MET A 536 0.76 -16.47 -19.15
C MET A 536 1.85 -17.42 -19.61
N ARG A 537 2.10 -18.45 -18.83
CA ARG A 537 2.98 -19.54 -19.22
C ARG A 537 2.16 -20.79 -19.48
N VAL A 538 2.39 -21.40 -20.65
CA VAL A 538 1.81 -22.67 -21.06
C VAL A 538 2.91 -23.73 -21.12
N VAL A 539 2.74 -24.84 -20.41
CA VAL A 539 3.60 -26.00 -20.49
C VAL A 539 2.86 -27.11 -21.20
N PHE A 540 3.46 -27.65 -22.23
CA PHE A 540 2.90 -28.77 -23.00
C PHE A 540 3.29 -30.11 -22.38
N THR A 541 2.55 -31.16 -22.67
CA THR A 541 2.86 -32.52 -22.21
C THR A 541 4.19 -33.06 -22.74
N SER A 542 4.68 -32.51 -23.84
CA SER A 542 6.02 -32.78 -24.39
C SER A 542 7.16 -32.18 -23.56
N GLY A 543 6.86 -31.41 -22.50
CA GLY A 543 7.84 -30.63 -21.73
C GLY A 543 8.19 -29.27 -22.36
N LYS A 544 7.71 -29.00 -23.58
CA LYS A 544 7.86 -27.72 -24.26
C LYS A 544 7.08 -26.63 -23.52
N ARG A 545 7.51 -25.39 -23.60
CA ARG A 545 6.90 -24.25 -22.92
C ARG A 545 6.70 -23.11 -23.89
N ALA A 546 5.65 -22.34 -23.65
CA ALA A 546 5.39 -21.10 -24.36
C ALA A 546 4.88 -20.03 -23.37
N THR A 547 5.11 -18.79 -23.70
CA THR A 547 4.66 -17.65 -22.91
C THR A 547 3.87 -16.70 -23.79
N VAL A 548 2.75 -16.22 -23.26
CA VAL A 548 1.82 -15.32 -23.94
C VAL A 548 1.59 -14.12 -23.02
N LYS A 549 1.74 -12.91 -23.58
CA LYS A 549 1.37 -11.66 -22.93
C LYS A 549 -0.02 -11.25 -23.37
N PHE A 550 -0.90 -10.81 -22.48
CA PHE A 550 -2.27 -10.42 -22.82
C PHE A 550 -2.84 -9.38 -21.86
#